data_ae996f90b04e5e6f0f62134ebe13685c
#
_entry.id   ae996f90b04e5e6f0f62134ebe13685c
#
_cell.length_a   1.000
_cell.length_b   1.000
_cell.length_c   1.000
_cell.angle_alpha   90.00
_cell.angle_beta   90.00
_cell.angle_gamma   90.00
#
_symmetry.space_group_name_H-M   'P 1'
#
loop_
_entity.id
_entity.type
_entity.pdbx_description
1 polymer ?
#
loop_
_entity_poly.entity_id
_entity_poly.type
_entity_poly.pdbx_seq_one_letter_code
_entity_poly.pdbx_strand_id
1 'polypeptide(L)'
;MKIIEPKVELWQQGDDAKAHVARCARVCYGRETGNDEATIKRLIDSKHWSMFRHGTYYIIANDSDKTLETIIINYANTIGFSYHYEKHVYYITVNGNWVLDHKTQFGYLSKYIVPIEDFCNTEIGFHMMRYTFCIDTQISTSRELNRVSPNSIAEMSTRYIGFSDKQPIYEYDLHTEQGIIDAYLAGHSINKIDKYSGISHNKIRDILVDNNITIRNTASMVNHDAFKNINSHEKAYLLGLIETDGNIRLSHNEINITQHKDYYLYIKAIMSYVLGSINETNDRNCKKLYCFSNEAVNDLINIGIVENKTYKQTDEDSIKLINAIPKEFYPSFIRGIFDGDGCIGFYKDKKGYDNIHFYIAVHTNKLASFIENIIKTVINKDSVRITYRNSLYYISLHSKKDIIAFGNYMYSGFSYPFGHPDKTARYINFLQNNTNINYNFPISNFGDDKFKICIPHWISKCTNAGAIFTYILGMYASEETYKVLINDYYLHRQDARGVLPLDTATRCVYTYSIDEWRAIIDLRYYGTTGKPHPNAKLIAGMIRNNLMELGYDFKD
;
A
#
# COMPACT_ATOMS: atom_id res chain seq x y z
N MET A 1 -1.83 4.16 3.23
CA MET A 1 -0.96 3.35 2.36
C MET A 1 -1.31 1.88 2.50
N LYS A 2 -1.62 1.20 1.41
CA LYS A 2 -1.88 -0.23 1.36
C LYS A 2 -0.68 -0.98 0.78
N ILE A 3 -0.24 -2.02 1.46
CA ILE A 3 0.83 -2.89 0.98
C ILE A 3 0.20 -4.05 0.22
N ILE A 4 0.69 -4.34 -0.99
CA ILE A 4 0.27 -5.48 -1.77
C ILE A 4 1.48 -6.33 -2.19
N GLU A 5 1.25 -7.62 -2.32
CA GLU A 5 2.23 -8.55 -2.89
C GLU A 5 2.18 -8.52 -4.42
N PRO A 6 3.30 -8.76 -5.11
CA PRO A 6 3.31 -8.97 -6.55
C PRO A 6 2.42 -10.15 -6.93
N LYS A 7 1.63 -10.00 -8.00
CA LYS A 7 0.69 -11.02 -8.47
C LYS A 7 0.69 -11.13 -9.99
N VAL A 8 0.56 -12.35 -10.49
CA VAL A 8 0.40 -12.65 -11.91
C VAL A 8 -0.83 -13.51 -12.09
N GLU A 9 -1.72 -13.11 -12.98
CA GLU A 9 -2.94 -13.83 -13.34
C GLU A 9 -2.97 -14.07 -14.85
N LEU A 10 -3.19 -15.31 -15.25
CA LEU A 10 -3.48 -15.63 -16.65
C LEU A 10 -4.93 -15.22 -16.95
N TRP A 11 -5.10 -14.31 -17.89
CA TRP A 11 -6.40 -13.91 -18.42
C TRP A 11 -6.67 -14.61 -19.74
N GLN A 12 -7.47 -15.65 -19.70
CA GLN A 12 -7.85 -16.36 -20.91
C GLN A 12 -8.73 -15.45 -21.79
N GLN A 13 -8.40 -15.37 -23.06
CA GLN A 13 -9.29 -14.85 -24.07
C GLN A 13 -10.35 -15.92 -24.37
N GLY A 14 -11.64 -15.56 -24.36
CA GLY A 14 -12.68 -16.37 -24.97
C GLY A 14 -12.75 -16.13 -26.49
N ASP A 15 -13.71 -16.75 -27.17
CA ASP A 15 -13.87 -16.57 -28.63
C ASP A 15 -14.25 -15.11 -29.01
N ASP A 16 -14.78 -14.32 -28.09
CA ASP A 16 -15.00 -12.88 -28.30
C ASP A 16 -13.71 -12.07 -27.99
N ALA A 17 -12.90 -11.88 -29.02
CA ALA A 17 -11.70 -11.06 -28.95
C ALA A 17 -11.98 -9.61 -28.56
N LYS A 18 -13.16 -9.04 -28.90
CA LYS A 18 -13.53 -7.64 -28.56
C LYS A 18 -13.81 -7.50 -27.06
N ALA A 19 -14.53 -8.45 -26.45
CA ALA A 19 -14.75 -8.46 -25.02
C ALA A 19 -13.42 -8.53 -24.26
N HIS A 20 -12.47 -9.33 -24.73
CA HIS A 20 -11.13 -9.40 -24.17
C HIS A 20 -10.36 -8.07 -24.28
N VAL A 21 -10.40 -7.41 -25.45
CA VAL A 21 -9.84 -6.06 -25.65
C VAL A 21 -10.45 -5.07 -24.67
N ALA A 22 -11.78 -5.08 -24.52
CA ALA A 22 -12.47 -4.17 -23.60
C ALA A 22 -12.04 -4.39 -22.16
N ARG A 23 -11.90 -5.65 -21.72
CA ARG A 23 -11.39 -6.01 -20.40
C ARG A 23 -9.97 -5.46 -20.18
N CYS A 24 -9.05 -5.70 -21.11
CA CYS A 24 -7.67 -5.21 -21.03
C CYS A 24 -7.61 -3.67 -20.99
N ALA A 25 -8.37 -3.00 -21.85
CA ALA A 25 -8.39 -1.54 -21.92
C ALA A 25 -8.89 -0.87 -20.64
N ARG A 26 -9.84 -1.48 -19.92
CA ARG A 26 -10.36 -0.94 -18.65
C ARG A 26 -9.29 -0.81 -17.57
N VAL A 27 -8.25 -1.64 -17.61
CA VAL A 27 -7.11 -1.56 -16.67
C VAL A 27 -6.45 -0.18 -16.71
N CYS A 28 -6.30 0.43 -17.88
CA CYS A 28 -5.74 1.78 -18.03
C CYS A 28 -6.50 2.83 -17.19
N TYR A 29 -7.76 2.59 -16.90
CA TYR A 29 -8.63 3.47 -16.14
C TYR A 29 -8.87 3.01 -14.69
N GLY A 30 -8.12 2.00 -14.22
CA GLY A 30 -8.27 1.43 -12.89
C GLY A 30 -9.60 0.71 -12.64
N ARG A 31 -10.24 0.18 -13.69
CA ARG A 31 -11.53 -0.51 -13.64
C ARG A 31 -11.37 -1.95 -14.13
N GLU A 32 -12.11 -2.89 -13.54
CA GLU A 32 -12.12 -4.29 -13.98
C GLU A 32 -13.40 -4.64 -14.74
N THR A 33 -14.50 -4.01 -14.40
CA THR A 33 -15.83 -4.27 -14.98
C THR A 33 -16.38 -3.08 -15.75
N GLY A 34 -17.34 -3.32 -16.65
CA GLY A 34 -17.98 -2.28 -17.42
C GLY A 34 -18.65 -2.84 -18.68
N ASN A 35 -19.31 -1.98 -19.44
CA ASN A 35 -19.93 -2.34 -20.71
C ASN A 35 -18.87 -2.45 -21.81
N ASP A 36 -18.74 -3.62 -22.42
CA ASP A 36 -17.72 -3.93 -23.42
C ASP A 36 -17.96 -3.13 -24.71
N GLU A 37 -19.19 -3.08 -25.21
CA GLU A 37 -19.53 -2.34 -26.44
C GLU A 37 -19.24 -0.84 -26.30
N ALA A 38 -19.61 -0.24 -25.17
CA ALA A 38 -19.33 1.16 -24.90
C ALA A 38 -17.82 1.41 -24.79
N THR A 39 -17.05 0.46 -24.22
CA THR A 39 -15.58 0.54 -24.15
C THR A 39 -14.97 0.47 -25.53
N ILE A 40 -15.36 -0.50 -26.35
CA ILE A 40 -14.88 -0.67 -27.73
C ILE A 40 -15.20 0.55 -28.57
N LYS A 41 -16.44 1.06 -28.50
CA LYS A 41 -16.85 2.27 -29.22
C LYS A 41 -15.95 3.46 -28.85
N ARG A 42 -15.71 3.68 -27.54
CA ARG A 42 -14.83 4.76 -27.08
C ARG A 42 -13.40 4.61 -27.58
N LEU A 43 -12.85 3.38 -27.61
CA LEU A 43 -11.51 3.12 -28.12
C LEU A 43 -11.41 3.46 -29.61
N ILE A 44 -12.45 3.15 -30.40
CA ILE A 44 -12.55 3.47 -31.83
C ILE A 44 -12.65 5.00 -32.00
N ASP A 45 -13.58 5.66 -31.30
CA ASP A 45 -13.82 7.10 -31.40
C ASP A 45 -12.58 7.93 -31.00
N SER A 46 -11.84 7.46 -29.97
CA SER A 46 -10.59 8.09 -29.49
C SER A 46 -9.34 7.66 -30.23
N LYS A 47 -9.44 6.77 -31.21
CA LYS A 47 -8.32 6.20 -32.01
C LYS A 47 -7.26 5.51 -31.15
N HIS A 48 -7.64 4.88 -30.05
CA HIS A 48 -6.75 4.09 -29.20
C HIS A 48 -6.53 2.67 -29.77
N TRP A 49 -5.98 2.59 -30.97
CA TRP A 49 -5.83 1.37 -31.74
C TRP A 49 -4.91 0.34 -31.06
N SER A 50 -3.92 0.79 -30.30
CA SER A 50 -2.97 -0.10 -29.60
C SER A 50 -3.66 -1.09 -28.65
N MET A 51 -4.82 -0.75 -28.07
CA MET A 51 -5.56 -1.65 -27.20
C MET A 51 -6.10 -2.88 -27.94
N PHE A 52 -6.37 -2.75 -29.24
CA PHE A 52 -6.86 -3.88 -30.03
C PHE A 52 -5.83 -4.99 -30.25
N ARG A 53 -4.54 -4.74 -29.94
CA ARG A 53 -3.49 -5.76 -29.96
C ARG A 53 -3.68 -6.85 -28.92
N HIS A 54 -4.52 -6.62 -27.90
CA HIS A 54 -4.85 -7.63 -26.88
C HIS A 54 -5.83 -8.69 -27.37
N GLY A 55 -6.65 -8.42 -28.37
CA GLY A 55 -7.53 -9.41 -28.99
C GLY A 55 -6.83 -10.15 -30.14
N THR A 56 -6.94 -11.46 -30.19
CA THR A 56 -6.33 -12.31 -31.22
C THR A 56 -7.40 -13.17 -31.88
N TYR A 57 -7.34 -13.29 -33.20
CA TYR A 57 -8.16 -14.18 -34.00
C TYR A 57 -7.28 -15.32 -34.51
N TYR A 58 -7.78 -16.54 -34.39
CA TYR A 58 -7.12 -17.78 -34.74
C TYR A 58 -7.77 -18.40 -35.97
N ILE A 59 -6.97 -18.77 -36.96
CA ILE A 59 -7.45 -19.13 -38.28
C ILE A 59 -6.71 -20.40 -38.75
N ILE A 60 -7.49 -21.37 -39.25
CA ILE A 60 -6.97 -22.57 -39.91
C ILE A 60 -7.58 -22.66 -41.30
N ALA A 61 -6.76 -22.78 -42.30
CA ALA A 61 -7.23 -22.82 -43.68
C ALA A 61 -6.33 -23.71 -44.56
N ASN A 62 -6.93 -24.38 -45.57
CA ASN A 62 -6.20 -25.18 -46.53
C ASN A 62 -5.54 -24.31 -47.61
N ASP A 63 -4.46 -24.78 -48.23
CA ASP A 63 -3.69 -24.09 -49.27
C ASP A 63 -4.36 -24.09 -50.67
N SER A 64 -5.54 -24.71 -50.78
CA SER A 64 -6.31 -24.70 -52.06
C SER A 64 -6.86 -23.30 -52.43
N ASP A 65 -6.83 -22.34 -51.53
CA ASP A 65 -7.35 -20.99 -51.72
C ASP A 65 -6.24 -20.02 -52.11
N LYS A 66 -6.13 -19.72 -53.41
CA LYS A 66 -5.13 -18.80 -53.97
C LYS A 66 -5.25 -17.35 -53.49
N THR A 67 -6.47 -16.93 -53.11
CA THR A 67 -6.68 -15.59 -52.53
C THR A 67 -6.10 -15.51 -51.15
N LEU A 68 -6.27 -16.57 -50.36
CA LEU A 68 -5.65 -16.70 -49.06
C LEU A 68 -4.11 -16.64 -49.14
N GLU A 69 -3.52 -17.42 -50.05
CA GLU A 69 -2.08 -17.43 -50.30
C GLU A 69 -1.56 -16.03 -50.65
N THR A 70 -2.29 -15.30 -51.50
CA THR A 70 -1.93 -13.92 -51.88
C THR A 70 -1.97 -12.99 -50.65
N ILE A 71 -2.98 -13.12 -49.78
CA ILE A 71 -3.05 -12.33 -48.54
C ILE A 71 -1.87 -12.67 -47.63
N ILE A 72 -1.56 -13.94 -47.43
CA ILE A 72 -0.43 -14.37 -46.59
C ILE A 72 0.88 -13.78 -47.09
N ILE A 73 1.19 -13.92 -48.38
CA ILE A 73 2.43 -13.42 -49.00
C ILE A 73 2.56 -11.89 -48.78
N ASN A 74 1.49 -11.15 -48.98
CA ASN A 74 1.52 -9.69 -48.89
C ASN A 74 1.61 -9.18 -47.43
N TYR A 75 1.14 -9.92 -46.45
CA TYR A 75 1.02 -9.46 -45.05
C TYR A 75 1.86 -10.25 -44.04
N ALA A 76 2.58 -11.30 -44.48
CA ALA A 76 3.40 -12.16 -43.60
C ALA A 76 4.37 -11.45 -42.66
N ASN A 77 4.86 -10.28 -43.08
CA ASN A 77 5.84 -9.49 -42.33
C ASN A 77 5.22 -8.25 -41.65
N THR A 78 3.90 -8.17 -41.59
CA THR A 78 3.24 -7.03 -40.94
C THR A 78 3.03 -7.28 -39.44
N ILE A 79 3.16 -6.22 -38.66
CA ILE A 79 2.97 -6.30 -37.18
C ILE A 79 1.54 -6.76 -36.87
N GLY A 80 1.43 -7.83 -36.09
CA GLY A 80 0.12 -8.36 -35.66
C GLY A 80 -0.45 -9.43 -36.59
N PHE A 81 0.31 -9.89 -37.57
CA PHE A 81 -0.01 -11.01 -38.41
C PHE A 81 1.13 -12.04 -38.32
N SER A 82 0.81 -13.27 -37.96
CA SER A 82 1.76 -14.38 -37.93
C SER A 82 1.14 -15.62 -38.60
N TYR A 83 1.93 -16.40 -39.30
CA TYR A 83 1.46 -17.64 -39.87
C TYR A 83 2.50 -18.74 -39.81
N HIS A 84 2.02 -19.97 -39.89
CA HIS A 84 2.83 -21.17 -40.13
C HIS A 84 2.12 -22.02 -41.17
N TYR A 85 2.91 -22.68 -42.04
CA TYR A 85 2.41 -23.54 -43.11
C TYR A 85 3.01 -24.93 -42.94
N GLU A 86 2.14 -25.92 -42.80
CA GLU A 86 2.53 -27.34 -42.71
C GLU A 86 1.44 -28.24 -43.32
N LYS A 87 1.84 -29.26 -44.05
CA LYS A 87 0.95 -30.32 -44.58
C LYS A 87 -0.30 -29.78 -45.29
N HIS A 88 -0.13 -28.80 -46.16
CA HIS A 88 -1.22 -28.16 -46.90
C HIS A 88 -2.20 -27.33 -46.07
N VAL A 89 -1.82 -26.94 -44.85
CA VAL A 89 -2.63 -26.13 -43.93
C VAL A 89 -1.86 -24.90 -43.52
N TYR A 90 -2.55 -23.77 -43.55
CA TYR A 90 -2.10 -22.52 -42.95
C TYR A 90 -2.71 -22.35 -41.55
N TYR A 91 -1.86 -22.11 -40.57
CA TYR A 91 -2.21 -21.67 -39.23
C TYR A 91 -1.89 -20.19 -39.13
N ILE A 92 -2.86 -19.34 -38.81
CA ILE A 92 -2.67 -17.89 -38.85
C ILE A 92 -3.19 -17.28 -37.57
N THR A 93 -2.45 -16.33 -36.98
CA THR A 93 -2.93 -15.49 -35.90
C THR A 93 -2.89 -14.03 -36.31
N VAL A 94 -3.99 -13.31 -36.08
CA VAL A 94 -4.06 -11.87 -36.32
C VAL A 94 -4.57 -11.15 -35.10
N ASN A 95 -3.94 -10.03 -34.73
CA ASN A 95 -4.45 -9.22 -33.64
C ASN A 95 -5.49 -8.20 -34.13
N GLY A 96 -6.33 -7.70 -33.19
CA GLY A 96 -7.41 -6.77 -33.53
C GLY A 96 -6.93 -5.44 -34.13
N ASN A 97 -5.69 -5.00 -33.87
CA ASN A 97 -5.14 -3.80 -34.51
C ASN A 97 -4.95 -4.03 -36.00
N TRP A 98 -4.34 -5.17 -36.36
CA TRP A 98 -4.18 -5.57 -37.78
C TRP A 98 -5.54 -5.66 -38.48
N VAL A 99 -6.55 -6.20 -37.80
CA VAL A 99 -7.93 -6.28 -38.29
C VAL A 99 -8.52 -4.90 -38.62
N LEU A 100 -8.27 -3.90 -37.77
CA LEU A 100 -8.74 -2.54 -38.02
C LEU A 100 -8.07 -1.87 -39.22
N ASP A 101 -6.78 -2.15 -39.43
CA ASP A 101 -5.98 -1.60 -40.53
C ASP A 101 -6.28 -2.31 -41.86
N HIS A 102 -6.74 -3.59 -41.84
CA HIS A 102 -6.90 -4.46 -43.02
C HIS A 102 -8.28 -5.12 -43.07
N LYS A 103 -9.35 -4.32 -42.94
CA LYS A 103 -10.73 -4.80 -42.85
C LYS A 103 -11.18 -5.68 -44.00
N THR A 104 -10.78 -5.34 -45.23
CA THR A 104 -11.14 -6.12 -46.44
C THR A 104 -10.50 -7.49 -46.41
N GLN A 105 -9.23 -7.56 -46.09
CA GLN A 105 -8.47 -8.82 -46.00
C GLN A 105 -8.98 -9.68 -44.87
N PHE A 106 -9.25 -9.05 -43.69
CA PHE A 106 -9.83 -9.77 -42.59
C PHE A 106 -11.24 -10.27 -42.88
N GLY A 107 -12.05 -9.49 -43.61
CA GLY A 107 -13.37 -9.94 -44.04
C GLY A 107 -13.30 -11.22 -44.88
N TYR A 108 -12.23 -11.39 -45.67
CA TYR A 108 -11.97 -12.63 -46.38
C TYR A 108 -11.48 -13.77 -45.46
N LEU A 109 -10.54 -13.47 -44.53
CA LEU A 109 -9.99 -14.44 -43.59
C LEU A 109 -11.01 -14.91 -42.55
N SER A 110 -12.02 -14.10 -42.24
CA SER A 110 -12.98 -14.38 -41.19
C SER A 110 -13.79 -15.68 -41.36
N LYS A 111 -13.95 -16.16 -42.58
CA LYS A 111 -14.60 -17.47 -42.87
C LYS A 111 -13.82 -18.69 -42.40
N TYR A 112 -12.54 -18.50 -42.07
CA TYR A 112 -11.64 -19.54 -41.60
C TYR A 112 -11.31 -19.43 -40.11
N ILE A 113 -11.93 -18.49 -39.37
CA ILE A 113 -11.76 -18.38 -37.94
C ILE A 113 -12.30 -19.67 -37.30
N VAL A 114 -11.49 -20.20 -36.40
CA VAL A 114 -11.85 -21.37 -35.58
C VAL A 114 -11.92 -20.98 -34.11
N PRO A 115 -12.68 -21.75 -33.29
CA PRO A 115 -12.63 -21.63 -31.84
C PRO A 115 -11.18 -21.74 -31.33
N ILE A 116 -10.87 -21.02 -30.25
CA ILE A 116 -9.53 -21.03 -29.65
C ILE A 116 -9.10 -22.44 -29.25
N GLU A 117 -10.02 -23.22 -28.72
CA GLU A 117 -9.78 -24.61 -28.32
C GLU A 117 -9.34 -25.48 -29.52
N ASP A 118 -10.05 -25.37 -30.65
CA ASP A 118 -9.72 -26.12 -31.85
C ASP A 118 -8.35 -25.75 -32.39
N PHE A 119 -7.99 -24.46 -32.35
CA PHE A 119 -6.66 -24.00 -32.76
C PHE A 119 -5.57 -24.52 -31.81
N CYS A 120 -5.76 -24.38 -30.50
CA CYS A 120 -4.82 -24.77 -29.46
C CYS A 120 -4.59 -26.30 -29.41
N ASN A 121 -5.60 -27.10 -29.75
CA ASN A 121 -5.50 -28.55 -29.76
C ASN A 121 -4.64 -29.11 -30.92
N THR A 122 -4.23 -28.28 -31.89
CA THR A 122 -3.26 -28.66 -32.91
C THR A 122 -1.83 -28.42 -32.42
N GLU A 123 -0.87 -29.24 -32.82
CA GLU A 123 0.54 -29.09 -32.46
C GLU A 123 1.07 -27.70 -32.84
N ILE A 124 0.81 -27.27 -34.08
CA ILE A 124 1.24 -25.95 -34.59
C ILE A 124 0.50 -24.81 -33.86
N GLY A 125 -0.82 -24.93 -33.75
CA GLY A 125 -1.63 -23.91 -33.08
C GLY A 125 -1.20 -23.69 -31.64
N PHE A 126 -0.88 -24.75 -30.90
CA PHE A 126 -0.36 -24.66 -29.54
C PHE A 126 0.89 -23.77 -29.46
N HIS A 127 1.83 -23.93 -30.39
CA HIS A 127 3.04 -23.09 -30.44
C HIS A 127 2.80 -21.67 -30.95
N MET A 128 1.66 -21.39 -31.57
CA MET A 128 1.28 -20.07 -32.07
C MET A 128 0.30 -19.31 -31.16
N MET A 129 -0.05 -19.88 -30.01
CA MET A 129 -0.93 -19.23 -29.02
C MET A 129 -0.37 -17.90 -28.52
N ARG A 130 -1.29 -17.03 -28.17
CA ARG A 130 -0.98 -15.75 -27.51
C ARG A 130 -1.66 -15.73 -26.14
N TYR A 131 -0.91 -15.41 -25.11
CA TYR A 131 -1.39 -15.41 -23.73
C TYR A 131 -1.39 -14.00 -23.14
N THR A 132 -2.43 -13.71 -22.38
CA THR A 132 -2.59 -12.44 -21.67
C THR A 132 -2.34 -12.66 -20.20
N PHE A 133 -1.41 -11.91 -19.63
CA PHE A 133 -1.20 -11.87 -18.18
C PHE A 133 -1.54 -10.50 -17.62
N CYS A 134 -2.35 -10.50 -16.56
CA CYS A 134 -2.60 -9.34 -15.71
C CYS A 134 -1.64 -9.41 -14.52
N ILE A 135 -0.88 -8.33 -14.31
CA ILE A 135 0.24 -8.30 -13.37
C ILE A 135 0.06 -7.10 -12.44
N ASP A 136 -0.02 -7.37 -11.14
CA ASP A 136 0.12 -6.36 -10.10
C ASP A 136 1.59 -6.33 -9.66
N THR A 137 2.25 -5.19 -9.83
CA THR A 137 3.68 -5.06 -9.55
C THR A 137 4.07 -3.60 -9.28
N GLN A 138 5.35 -3.32 -9.07
CA GLN A 138 5.91 -1.97 -8.98
C GLN A 138 5.98 -1.31 -10.37
N ILE A 139 5.85 0.00 -10.42
CA ILE A 139 6.07 0.78 -11.65
C ILE A 139 7.46 0.51 -12.24
N SER A 140 8.49 0.38 -11.39
CA SER A 140 9.85 0.03 -11.82
C SER A 140 9.91 -1.31 -12.54
N THR A 141 9.23 -2.32 -12.02
CA THR A 141 9.21 -3.69 -12.58
C THR A 141 8.44 -3.74 -13.90
N SER A 142 7.28 -3.06 -13.98
CA SER A 142 6.55 -2.91 -15.24
C SER A 142 7.45 -2.35 -16.34
N ARG A 143 8.22 -1.30 -16.05
CA ARG A 143 9.16 -0.71 -17.01
C ARG A 143 10.26 -1.68 -17.46
N GLU A 144 10.72 -2.56 -16.57
CA GLU A 144 11.69 -3.61 -16.94
C GLU A 144 11.11 -4.65 -17.90
N LEU A 145 9.83 -5.01 -17.75
CA LEU A 145 9.13 -5.90 -18.68
C LEU A 145 8.90 -5.20 -20.03
N ASN A 146 8.49 -3.94 -20.01
CA ASN A 146 8.24 -3.13 -21.22
C ASN A 146 9.46 -2.97 -22.13
N ARG A 147 10.68 -3.07 -21.59
CA ARG A 147 11.93 -2.99 -22.36
C ARG A 147 12.17 -4.20 -23.25
N VAL A 148 11.55 -5.35 -22.95
CA VAL A 148 11.72 -6.57 -23.76
C VAL A 148 10.81 -6.55 -24.98
N SER A 149 9.52 -6.25 -24.77
CA SER A 149 8.56 -6.08 -25.85
C SER A 149 7.56 -4.96 -25.50
N PRO A 150 7.57 -3.83 -26.21
CA PRO A 150 6.65 -2.72 -25.94
C PRO A 150 5.28 -2.87 -26.62
N ASN A 151 5.02 -4.01 -27.27
CA ASN A 151 3.80 -4.27 -28.02
C ASN A 151 2.71 -4.82 -27.10
N SER A 152 1.45 -4.51 -27.34
CA SER A 152 0.29 -5.10 -26.62
C SER A 152 0.33 -4.94 -25.10
N ILE A 153 0.48 -3.70 -24.62
CA ILE A 153 0.54 -3.34 -23.20
C ILE A 153 -0.64 -2.42 -22.85
N ALA A 154 -1.35 -2.75 -21.76
CA ALA A 154 -2.27 -1.85 -21.07
C ALA A 154 -1.79 -1.69 -19.63
N GLU A 155 -1.47 -0.48 -19.20
CA GLU A 155 -0.99 -0.16 -17.86
C GLU A 155 -1.91 0.86 -17.19
N MET A 156 -2.21 0.64 -15.92
CA MET A 156 -2.98 1.58 -15.12
C MET A 156 -2.23 2.90 -15.00
N SER A 157 -2.88 3.97 -15.42
CA SER A 157 -2.28 5.30 -15.29
C SER A 157 -2.22 5.72 -13.81
N THR A 158 -1.05 6.21 -13.38
CA THR A 158 -0.86 6.81 -12.05
C THR A 158 -1.76 8.03 -11.77
N ARG A 159 -2.42 8.61 -12.80
CA ARG A 159 -3.46 9.64 -12.64
C ARG A 159 -4.68 9.14 -11.86
N TYR A 160 -4.91 7.81 -11.86
CA TYR A 160 -6.03 7.19 -11.14
C TYR A 160 -5.65 6.73 -9.73
N ILE A 161 -4.41 6.97 -9.27
CA ILE A 161 -4.07 6.95 -7.86
C ILE A 161 -4.71 8.18 -7.22
N GLY A 162 -6.01 8.07 -6.91
CA GLY A 162 -6.81 9.20 -6.49
C GLY A 162 -7.04 9.20 -4.99
N PHE A 163 -6.54 10.22 -4.29
CA PHE A 163 -6.94 10.49 -2.91
C PHE A 163 -8.26 11.24 -2.81
N SER A 164 -8.76 11.81 -3.89
CA SER A 164 -10.13 12.29 -4.00
C SER A 164 -10.59 12.27 -5.45
N ASP A 165 -11.83 11.87 -5.70
CA ASP A 165 -12.51 12.05 -6.99
C ASP A 165 -12.97 13.52 -7.18
N LYS A 166 -12.48 14.43 -6.33
CA LYS A 166 -12.85 15.83 -6.31
C LYS A 166 -12.21 16.55 -7.48
N GLN A 167 -13.02 17.20 -8.28
CA GLN A 167 -12.53 18.20 -9.24
C GLN A 167 -11.79 19.31 -8.49
N PRO A 168 -10.72 19.89 -9.06
CA PRO A 168 -10.02 21.01 -8.45
C PRO A 168 -10.98 22.17 -8.16
N ILE A 169 -10.79 22.84 -7.01
CA ILE A 169 -11.71 23.88 -6.56
C ILE A 169 -11.84 25.06 -7.53
N TYR A 170 -10.80 25.32 -8.32
CA TYR A 170 -10.80 26.38 -9.35
C TYR A 170 -11.63 26.04 -10.60
N GLU A 171 -12.13 24.82 -10.74
CA GLU A 171 -13.06 24.42 -11.79
C GLU A 171 -14.53 24.79 -11.45
N TYR A 172 -14.77 25.25 -10.21
CA TYR A 172 -16.09 25.72 -9.76
C TYR A 172 -16.13 27.24 -9.80
N ASP A 173 -17.22 27.80 -10.28
CA ASP A 173 -17.45 29.26 -10.21
C ASP A 173 -17.88 29.65 -8.79
N LEU A 174 -16.86 29.82 -7.91
CA LEU A 174 -17.07 30.15 -6.50
C LEU A 174 -17.66 31.56 -6.26
N HIS A 175 -17.91 32.36 -7.31
CA HIS A 175 -18.60 33.63 -7.18
C HIS A 175 -20.14 33.48 -7.29
N THR A 176 -20.62 32.29 -7.63
CA THR A 176 -22.03 31.93 -7.67
C THR A 176 -22.41 31.00 -6.52
N GLU A 177 -23.67 31.10 -6.04
CA GLU A 177 -24.18 30.17 -5.01
C GLU A 177 -24.15 28.72 -5.49
N GLN A 178 -24.53 28.48 -6.76
CA GLN A 178 -24.47 27.13 -7.32
C GLN A 178 -23.06 26.57 -7.37
N GLY A 179 -22.07 27.37 -7.77
CA GLY A 179 -20.66 26.91 -7.78
C GLY A 179 -20.11 26.61 -6.39
N ILE A 180 -20.54 27.36 -5.35
CA ILE A 180 -20.25 27.08 -3.95
C ILE A 180 -20.87 25.73 -3.53
N ILE A 181 -22.15 25.52 -3.87
CA ILE A 181 -22.86 24.27 -3.58
C ILE A 181 -22.19 23.10 -4.27
N ASP A 182 -21.90 23.21 -5.57
CA ASP A 182 -21.27 22.15 -6.35
C ASP A 182 -19.87 21.78 -5.81
N ALA A 183 -19.06 22.80 -5.48
CA ALA A 183 -17.77 22.60 -4.86
C ALA A 183 -17.91 21.88 -3.49
N TYR A 184 -18.89 22.29 -2.68
CA TYR A 184 -19.16 21.66 -1.41
C TYR A 184 -19.64 20.22 -1.56
N LEU A 185 -20.61 19.95 -2.45
CA LEU A 185 -21.10 18.59 -2.73
C LEU A 185 -20.01 17.68 -3.30
N ALA A 186 -19.11 18.26 -4.12
CA ALA A 186 -17.90 17.56 -4.59
C ALA A 186 -16.89 17.28 -3.50
N GLY A 187 -17.16 17.73 -2.25
CA GLY A 187 -16.35 17.36 -1.06
C GLY A 187 -15.35 18.42 -0.61
N HIS A 188 -15.31 19.63 -1.18
CA HIS A 188 -14.47 20.71 -0.64
C HIS A 188 -15.00 21.20 0.71
N SER A 189 -14.10 21.55 1.66
CA SER A 189 -14.50 22.09 2.95
C SER A 189 -14.93 23.57 2.85
N ILE A 190 -15.78 24.03 3.77
CA ILE A 190 -16.17 25.44 3.85
C ILE A 190 -14.94 26.36 3.96
N ASN A 191 -13.97 26.02 4.82
CA ASN A 191 -12.71 26.77 4.97
C ASN A 191 -11.93 26.89 3.65
N LYS A 192 -12.00 25.86 2.82
CA LYS A 192 -11.34 25.84 1.52
C LYS A 192 -12.08 26.74 0.52
N ILE A 193 -13.41 26.66 0.49
CA ILE A 193 -14.24 27.51 -0.35
C ILE A 193 -14.08 28.99 0.05
N ASP A 194 -14.09 29.30 1.37
CA ASP A 194 -13.79 30.62 1.92
C ASP A 194 -12.45 31.17 1.39
N LYS A 195 -11.38 30.40 1.56
CA LYS A 195 -10.03 30.81 1.11
C LYS A 195 -9.95 31.15 -0.37
N TYR A 196 -10.73 30.48 -1.23
CA TYR A 196 -10.66 30.63 -2.69
C TYR A 196 -11.73 31.57 -3.26
N SER A 197 -12.88 31.69 -2.61
CA SER A 197 -13.95 32.60 -3.00
C SER A 197 -13.79 34.02 -2.43
N GLY A 198 -13.06 34.14 -1.30
CA GLY A 198 -13.07 35.36 -0.50
C GLY A 198 -14.41 35.62 0.23
N ILE A 199 -15.34 34.67 0.19
CA ILE A 199 -16.64 34.74 0.86
C ILE A 199 -16.47 34.16 2.26
N SER A 200 -16.92 34.85 3.30
CA SER A 200 -16.73 34.42 4.68
C SER A 200 -17.35 33.04 4.97
N HIS A 201 -16.70 32.29 5.85
CA HIS A 201 -17.13 30.95 6.31
C HIS A 201 -18.62 30.91 6.69
N ASN A 202 -19.11 31.92 7.43
CA ASN A 202 -20.52 31.97 7.86
C ASN A 202 -21.45 32.14 6.67
N LYS A 203 -21.13 33.03 5.72
CA LYS A 203 -21.96 33.26 4.53
C LYS A 203 -22.00 31.99 3.63
N ILE A 204 -20.90 31.27 3.48
CA ILE A 204 -20.90 29.99 2.76
C ILE A 204 -21.80 28.98 3.48
N ARG A 205 -21.71 28.92 4.81
CA ARG A 205 -22.58 28.05 5.62
C ARG A 205 -24.06 28.40 5.44
N ASP A 206 -24.41 29.68 5.45
CA ASP A 206 -25.77 30.14 5.24
C ASP A 206 -26.27 29.73 3.84
N ILE A 207 -25.50 29.97 2.78
CA ILE A 207 -25.81 29.50 1.42
C ILE A 207 -26.12 28.00 1.39
N LEU A 208 -25.32 27.19 2.04
CA LEU A 208 -25.54 25.75 2.07
C LEU A 208 -26.82 25.36 2.83
N VAL A 209 -27.07 25.98 3.98
CA VAL A 209 -28.26 25.72 4.82
C VAL A 209 -29.52 26.16 4.11
N ASP A 210 -29.53 27.36 3.51
CA ASP A 210 -30.67 27.92 2.79
C ASP A 210 -31.06 27.06 1.58
N ASN A 211 -30.09 26.37 0.99
CA ASN A 211 -30.31 25.41 -0.11
C ASN A 211 -30.53 23.96 0.38
N ASN A 212 -30.83 23.75 1.67
CA ASN A 212 -31.06 22.43 2.30
C ASN A 212 -29.89 21.47 2.20
N ILE A 213 -28.67 21.98 2.09
CA ILE A 213 -27.44 21.13 2.09
C ILE A 213 -27.01 20.88 3.53
N THR A 214 -26.96 19.62 3.91
CA THR A 214 -26.49 19.23 5.23
C THR A 214 -25.00 19.55 5.38
N ILE A 215 -24.67 20.36 6.40
CA ILE A 215 -23.26 20.67 6.69
C ILE A 215 -22.57 19.39 7.19
N ARG A 216 -21.52 19.00 6.45
CA ARG A 216 -20.69 17.86 6.85
C ARG A 216 -20.00 18.17 8.16
N ASN A 217 -20.16 17.29 9.12
CA ASN A 217 -19.37 17.33 10.33
C ASN A 217 -17.98 16.73 10.01
N THR A 218 -16.92 17.54 10.08
CA THR A 218 -15.52 17.03 9.96
C THR A 218 -15.18 16.03 11.04
N ALA A 219 -15.90 16.02 12.15
CA ALA A 219 -15.82 14.99 13.18
C ALA A 219 -16.15 13.57 12.66
N SER A 220 -16.87 13.43 11.53
CA SER A 220 -17.21 12.12 10.96
C SER A 220 -16.01 11.31 10.45
N MET A 221 -14.82 11.91 10.35
CA MET A 221 -13.58 11.24 9.94
C MET A 221 -12.71 10.82 11.15
N VAL A 222 -13.11 11.18 12.37
CA VAL A 222 -12.47 10.75 13.63
C VAL A 222 -13.18 9.50 14.13
N ASN A 223 -12.42 8.52 14.57
CA ASN A 223 -12.96 7.36 15.24
C ASN A 223 -13.26 7.70 16.71
N HIS A 224 -14.49 8.13 16.96
CA HIS A 224 -14.94 8.53 18.31
C HIS A 224 -14.96 7.38 19.31
N ASP A 225 -15.16 6.13 18.85
CA ASP A 225 -15.19 4.91 19.68
C ASP A 225 -13.80 4.25 19.82
N ALA A 226 -12.72 4.99 19.52
CA ALA A 226 -11.36 4.44 19.48
C ALA A 226 -10.96 3.75 20.79
N PHE A 227 -11.31 4.33 21.94
CA PHE A 227 -10.93 3.85 23.28
C PHE A 227 -12.08 3.27 24.10
N LYS A 228 -13.27 3.16 23.52
CA LYS A 228 -14.42 2.52 24.17
C LYS A 228 -14.12 1.07 24.59
N ASN A 229 -13.35 0.37 23.76
CA ASN A 229 -12.83 -0.97 24.05
C ASN A 229 -11.40 -1.09 23.50
N ILE A 230 -10.48 -1.58 24.33
CA ILE A 230 -9.11 -1.88 23.92
C ILE A 230 -9.09 -3.33 23.38
N ASN A 231 -9.35 -3.49 22.10
CA ASN A 231 -9.56 -4.76 21.42
C ASN A 231 -8.58 -5.05 20.26
N SER A 232 -7.45 -4.34 20.24
CA SER A 232 -6.35 -4.63 19.30
C SER A 232 -4.98 -4.23 19.87
N HIS A 233 -3.93 -4.80 19.31
CA HIS A 233 -2.55 -4.48 19.64
C HIS A 233 -2.21 -3.01 19.39
N GLU A 234 -2.74 -2.43 18.30
CA GLU A 234 -2.50 -1.04 17.92
C GLU A 234 -3.14 -0.06 18.89
N LYS A 235 -4.38 -0.32 19.35
CA LYS A 235 -5.03 0.49 20.37
C LYS A 235 -4.29 0.46 21.70
N ALA A 236 -3.88 -0.72 22.14
CA ALA A 236 -3.10 -0.89 23.37
C ALA A 236 -1.73 -0.21 23.26
N TYR A 237 -1.08 -0.30 22.10
CA TYR A 237 0.19 0.37 21.82
C TYR A 237 0.04 1.90 21.88
N LEU A 238 -0.96 2.46 21.19
CA LEU A 238 -1.24 3.89 21.25
C LEU A 238 -1.59 4.35 22.67
N LEU A 239 -2.33 3.55 23.42
CA LEU A 239 -2.64 3.85 24.82
C LEU A 239 -1.36 3.94 25.69
N GLY A 240 -0.39 3.06 25.47
CA GLY A 240 0.91 3.12 26.12
C GLY A 240 1.72 4.38 25.75
N LEU A 241 1.66 4.81 24.48
CA LEU A 241 2.25 6.08 24.05
C LEU A 241 1.52 7.30 24.65
N ILE A 242 0.20 7.24 24.77
CA ILE A 242 -0.58 8.31 25.42
C ILE A 242 -0.22 8.39 26.91
N GLU A 243 -0.01 7.25 27.56
CA GLU A 243 0.40 7.19 28.99
C GLU A 243 1.76 7.85 29.24
N THR A 244 2.67 7.85 28.28
CA THR A 244 3.99 8.48 28.38
C THR A 244 4.01 9.86 27.72
N ASP A 245 4.15 9.94 26.40
CA ASP A 245 4.34 11.17 25.62
C ASP A 245 3.06 11.93 25.30
N GLY A 246 1.88 11.29 25.47
CA GLY A 246 0.60 11.90 25.15
C GLY A 246 0.07 12.84 26.21
N ASN A 247 -0.90 13.66 25.84
CA ASN A 247 -1.66 14.52 26.72
C ASN A 247 -3.10 14.64 26.23
N ILE A 248 -4.04 14.76 27.17
CA ILE A 248 -5.43 15.13 26.90
C ILE A 248 -5.69 16.55 27.41
N ARG A 249 -6.54 17.30 26.69
CA ARG A 249 -6.95 18.66 27.11
C ARG A 249 -8.47 18.70 27.17
N LEU A 250 -8.98 18.69 28.37
CA LEU A 250 -10.44 18.64 28.66
C LEU A 250 -11.20 19.82 28.07
N SER A 251 -10.62 21.01 28.18
CA SER A 251 -11.24 22.26 27.67
C SER A 251 -11.49 22.27 26.19
N HIS A 252 -10.83 21.41 25.42
CA HIS A 252 -10.88 21.34 23.95
C HIS A 252 -11.26 19.95 23.42
N ASN A 253 -11.49 18.98 24.30
CA ASN A 253 -11.69 17.57 23.93
C ASN A 253 -10.57 17.07 22.98
N GLU A 254 -9.31 17.44 23.29
CA GLU A 254 -8.15 17.20 22.45
C GLU A 254 -7.31 16.04 23.01
N ILE A 255 -6.94 15.12 22.15
CA ILE A 255 -5.89 14.11 22.38
C ILE A 255 -4.69 14.53 21.54
N ASN A 256 -3.51 14.65 22.16
CA ASN A 256 -2.31 15.06 21.42
C ASN A 256 -1.05 14.30 21.86
N ILE A 257 -0.12 14.16 20.93
CA ILE A 257 1.26 13.68 21.15
C ILE A 257 2.20 14.64 20.41
N THR A 258 3.26 15.07 21.10
CA THR A 258 4.30 15.90 20.49
C THR A 258 5.58 15.09 20.37
N GLN A 259 6.14 15.02 19.14
CA GLN A 259 7.33 14.22 18.87
C GLN A 259 8.33 15.00 18.00
N HIS A 260 9.62 14.68 18.12
CA HIS A 260 10.68 15.25 17.29
C HIS A 260 10.41 14.99 15.80
N LYS A 261 10.79 15.97 14.94
CA LYS A 261 10.53 15.91 13.49
C LYS A 261 11.08 14.65 12.80
N ASP A 262 12.16 14.08 13.34
CA ASP A 262 12.77 12.88 12.77
C ASP A 262 11.94 11.61 13.03
N TYR A 263 11.07 11.63 14.04
CA TYR A 263 10.33 10.45 14.48
C TYR A 263 8.81 10.59 14.43
N TYR A 264 8.25 11.78 14.16
CA TYR A 264 6.80 12.01 14.24
C TYR A 264 5.96 11.13 13.30
N LEU A 265 6.53 10.64 12.18
CA LEU A 265 5.78 9.88 11.17
C LEU A 265 5.23 8.56 11.72
N TYR A 266 5.94 7.86 12.60
CA TYR A 266 5.39 6.64 13.19
C TYR A 266 4.24 6.94 14.15
N ILE A 267 4.32 8.06 14.91
CA ILE A 267 3.20 8.53 15.75
C ILE A 267 2.00 8.91 14.87
N LYS A 268 2.24 9.64 13.78
CA LYS A 268 1.17 9.99 12.84
C LYS A 268 0.51 8.74 12.27
N ALA A 269 1.29 7.73 11.90
CA ALA A 269 0.79 6.47 11.37
C ALA A 269 -0.12 5.74 12.37
N ILE A 270 0.32 5.56 13.61
CA ILE A 270 -0.47 4.85 14.63
C ILE A 270 -1.68 5.67 15.08
N MET A 271 -1.55 6.98 15.28
CA MET A 271 -2.69 7.84 15.62
C MET A 271 -3.73 7.84 14.48
N SER A 272 -3.30 7.96 13.22
CA SER A 272 -4.23 7.88 12.07
C SER A 272 -4.90 6.51 11.94
N TYR A 273 -4.19 5.43 12.25
CA TYR A 273 -4.75 4.08 12.21
C TYR A 273 -5.86 3.89 13.26
N VAL A 274 -5.65 4.38 14.48
CA VAL A 274 -6.57 4.17 15.61
C VAL A 274 -7.65 5.24 15.67
N LEU A 275 -7.28 6.50 15.48
CA LEU A 275 -8.15 7.68 15.69
C LEU A 275 -8.75 8.24 14.39
N GLY A 276 -8.27 7.79 13.21
CA GLY A 276 -8.71 8.32 11.90
C GLY A 276 -8.04 9.63 11.54
N SER A 277 -8.80 10.71 11.35
CA SER A 277 -8.25 12.01 10.92
C SER A 277 -7.44 12.68 12.02
N ILE A 278 -6.18 13.03 11.72
CA ILE A 278 -5.22 13.67 12.62
C ILE A 278 -4.78 15.01 12.04
N ASN A 279 -4.78 16.03 12.89
CA ASN A 279 -4.21 17.33 12.60
C ASN A 279 -2.74 17.39 13.03
N GLU A 280 -1.95 18.25 12.39
CA GLU A 280 -0.57 18.49 12.79
C GLU A 280 -0.21 19.97 12.79
N THR A 281 0.63 20.37 13.75
CA THR A 281 1.24 21.71 13.79
C THR A 281 2.72 21.61 14.15
N ASN A 282 3.50 22.58 13.66
CA ASN A 282 4.90 22.68 14.03
C ASN A 282 5.03 23.27 15.44
N ASP A 283 5.87 22.65 16.25
CA ASP A 283 6.27 23.16 17.57
C ASP A 283 7.80 23.09 17.68
N ARG A 284 8.49 24.17 17.31
CA ARG A 284 9.96 24.27 17.25
C ARG A 284 10.58 23.11 16.42
N ASN A 285 11.37 22.25 17.05
CA ASN A 285 11.97 21.05 16.43
C ASN A 285 11.06 19.81 16.49
N CYS A 286 9.83 19.98 17.00
CA CYS A 286 8.84 18.91 17.13
C CYS A 286 7.64 19.14 16.21
N LYS A 287 6.86 18.12 16.08
CA LYS A 287 5.51 18.14 15.49
C LYS A 287 4.51 17.75 16.59
N LYS A 288 3.50 18.57 16.80
CA LYS A 288 2.33 18.23 17.62
C LYS A 288 1.29 17.60 16.70
N LEU A 289 0.89 16.39 17.01
CA LEU A 289 -0.17 15.62 16.35
C LEU A 289 -1.38 15.59 17.29
N TYR A 290 -2.57 15.87 16.76
CA TYR A 290 -3.75 15.98 17.62
C TYR A 290 -5.05 15.70 16.88
N CYS A 291 -6.06 15.24 17.63
CA CYS A 291 -7.43 15.16 17.17
C CYS A 291 -8.39 15.64 18.26
N PHE A 292 -9.62 15.94 17.86
CA PHE A 292 -10.69 16.39 18.75
C PHE A 292 -11.80 15.35 18.76
N SER A 293 -12.09 14.79 19.94
CA SER A 293 -13.21 13.87 20.16
C SER A 293 -13.61 13.88 21.61
N ASN A 294 -14.83 14.31 21.88
CA ASN A 294 -15.38 14.30 23.23
C ASN A 294 -15.51 12.88 23.78
N GLU A 295 -16.00 11.96 22.95
CA GLU A 295 -16.22 10.56 23.31
C GLU A 295 -14.89 9.87 23.63
N ALA A 296 -13.90 9.97 22.72
CA ALA A 296 -12.60 9.33 22.93
C ALA A 296 -11.83 9.90 24.13
N VAL A 297 -11.94 11.22 24.41
CA VAL A 297 -11.37 11.84 25.62
C VAL A 297 -12.06 11.32 26.87
N ASN A 298 -13.41 11.24 26.87
CA ASN A 298 -14.16 10.71 28.02
C ASN A 298 -13.84 9.23 28.26
N ASP A 299 -13.70 8.42 27.20
CA ASP A 299 -13.29 7.02 27.31
C ASP A 299 -11.90 6.91 27.96
N LEU A 300 -10.93 7.74 27.52
CA LEU A 300 -9.59 7.79 28.13
C LEU A 300 -9.63 8.15 29.61
N ILE A 301 -10.46 9.12 30.02
CA ILE A 301 -10.64 9.49 31.44
C ILE A 301 -11.23 8.31 32.24
N ASN A 302 -12.26 7.68 31.71
CA ASN A 302 -12.92 6.56 32.36
C ASN A 302 -11.99 5.39 32.63
N ILE A 303 -11.01 5.16 31.71
CA ILE A 303 -9.99 4.13 31.90
C ILE A 303 -8.75 4.58 32.67
N GLY A 304 -8.70 5.83 33.16
CA GLY A 304 -7.63 6.29 34.08
C GLY A 304 -6.54 7.15 33.43
N ILE A 305 -6.68 7.61 32.20
CA ILE A 305 -5.81 8.66 31.64
C ILE A 305 -6.31 10.03 32.13
N VAL A 306 -5.43 10.83 32.67
CA VAL A 306 -5.82 12.15 33.25
C VAL A 306 -5.08 13.29 32.55
N GLU A 307 -5.70 14.48 32.56
CA GLU A 307 -5.04 15.70 32.09
C GLU A 307 -3.86 16.07 33.00
N ASN A 308 -2.72 16.44 32.44
CA ASN A 308 -1.49 16.73 33.21
C ASN A 308 -1.04 15.54 34.09
N LYS A 309 -1.10 14.33 33.56
CA LYS A 309 -0.85 13.07 34.24
C LYS A 309 0.44 13.03 35.08
N THR A 310 1.52 13.66 34.60
CA THR A 310 2.81 13.75 35.30
C THR A 310 2.66 14.27 36.77
N TYR A 311 1.65 15.11 37.01
CA TYR A 311 1.42 15.72 38.33
C TYR A 311 0.15 15.24 39.03
N LYS A 312 -0.81 14.70 38.27
CA LYS A 312 -2.16 14.42 38.78
C LYS A 312 -2.54 12.94 38.79
N GLN A 313 -1.88 12.09 38.02
CA GLN A 313 -2.23 10.67 37.93
C GLN A 313 -1.95 9.97 39.26
N THR A 314 -2.92 9.22 39.73
CA THR A 314 -2.85 8.46 40.96
C THR A 314 -2.63 6.96 40.72
N ASP A 315 -2.33 6.21 41.79
CA ASP A 315 -2.28 4.75 41.73
C ASP A 315 -3.65 4.14 41.38
N GLU A 316 -4.76 4.75 41.79
CA GLU A 316 -6.13 4.34 41.47
C GLU A 316 -6.41 4.49 39.94
N ASP A 317 -5.93 5.57 39.33
CA ASP A 317 -6.06 5.78 37.89
C ASP A 317 -5.27 4.72 37.10
N SER A 318 -4.07 4.40 37.58
CA SER A 318 -3.26 3.31 36.98
C SER A 318 -3.93 1.94 37.13
N ILE A 319 -4.64 1.68 38.21
CA ILE A 319 -5.43 0.44 38.39
C ILE A 319 -6.57 0.38 37.33
N LYS A 320 -7.30 1.49 37.14
CA LYS A 320 -8.35 1.57 36.10
C LYS A 320 -7.75 1.29 34.72
N LEU A 321 -6.60 1.92 34.41
CA LEU A 321 -5.91 1.77 33.14
C LEU A 321 -5.53 0.31 32.89
N ILE A 322 -4.88 -0.36 33.84
CA ILE A 322 -4.48 -1.75 33.73
C ILE A 322 -5.68 -2.68 33.53
N ASN A 323 -6.76 -2.44 34.29
CA ASN A 323 -7.97 -3.27 34.21
C ASN A 323 -8.76 -3.10 32.91
N ALA A 324 -8.61 -1.98 32.23
CA ALA A 324 -9.25 -1.72 30.93
C ALA A 324 -8.59 -2.45 29.77
N ILE A 325 -7.39 -3.00 29.95
CA ILE A 325 -6.62 -3.66 28.89
C ILE A 325 -6.74 -5.18 29.05
N PRO A 326 -7.27 -5.92 28.06
CA PRO A 326 -7.20 -7.37 28.05
C PRO A 326 -5.76 -7.89 28.08
N LYS A 327 -5.53 -9.00 28.78
CA LYS A 327 -4.18 -9.56 29.02
C LYS A 327 -3.41 -9.85 27.74
N GLU A 328 -4.09 -10.24 26.67
CA GLU A 328 -3.51 -10.51 25.37
C GLU A 328 -2.83 -9.28 24.75
N PHE A 329 -3.27 -8.05 25.11
CA PHE A 329 -2.71 -6.80 24.59
C PHE A 329 -1.68 -6.14 25.52
N TYR A 330 -1.40 -6.71 26.70
CA TYR A 330 -0.35 -6.22 27.62
C TYR A 330 1.02 -6.03 26.93
N PRO A 331 1.48 -6.96 26.04
CA PRO A 331 2.74 -6.79 25.35
C PRO A 331 2.82 -5.45 24.61
N SER A 332 1.79 -5.13 23.83
CA SER A 332 1.74 -3.90 23.03
C SER A 332 1.58 -2.64 23.87
N PHE A 333 0.81 -2.69 24.95
CA PHE A 333 0.69 -1.58 25.89
C PHE A 333 2.04 -1.25 26.56
N ILE A 334 2.75 -2.28 27.07
CA ILE A 334 4.06 -2.11 27.68
C ILE A 334 5.09 -1.62 26.64
N ARG A 335 5.00 -2.10 25.39
CA ARG A 335 5.84 -1.59 24.31
C ARG A 335 5.57 -0.12 24.01
N GLY A 336 4.32 0.34 24.05
CA GLY A 336 3.97 1.76 23.93
C GLY A 336 4.63 2.61 25.02
N ILE A 337 4.59 2.15 26.27
CA ILE A 337 5.29 2.79 27.40
C ILE A 337 6.81 2.77 27.19
N PHE A 338 7.38 1.65 26.73
CA PHE A 338 8.81 1.55 26.43
C PHE A 338 9.24 2.49 25.31
N ASP A 339 8.43 2.59 24.26
CA ASP A 339 8.74 3.47 23.11
C ASP A 339 8.66 4.96 23.49
N GLY A 340 7.80 5.35 24.44
CA GLY A 340 7.81 6.67 25.07
C GLY A 340 9.01 6.81 26.03
N ASP A 341 8.86 6.32 27.24
CA ASP A 341 9.78 6.56 28.38
C ASP A 341 10.76 5.41 28.68
N GLY A 342 10.93 4.45 27.79
CA GLY A 342 11.91 3.38 27.94
C GLY A 342 13.25 3.70 27.28
N CYS A 343 14.25 2.89 27.58
CA CYS A 343 15.58 2.98 26.97
C CYS A 343 16.19 1.61 26.77
N ILE A 344 16.83 1.43 25.61
CA ILE A 344 17.77 0.37 25.34
C ILE A 344 19.07 1.01 24.86
N GLY A 345 20.17 0.76 25.55
CA GLY A 345 21.49 1.34 25.22
C GLY A 345 22.62 0.33 25.38
N PHE A 346 23.62 0.50 24.55
CA PHE A 346 24.82 -0.31 24.56
C PHE A 346 26.00 0.56 24.98
N TYR A 347 26.85 0.04 25.89
CA TYR A 347 28.01 0.77 26.37
C TYR A 347 29.15 -0.19 26.72
N LYS A 348 30.38 0.29 26.68
CA LYS A 348 31.53 -0.45 27.20
C LYS A 348 31.77 -0.07 28.66
N ASP A 349 31.95 -1.06 29.52
CA ASP A 349 32.33 -0.79 30.89
C ASP A 349 33.81 -0.34 31.00
N LYS A 350 34.23 -0.02 32.21
CA LYS A 350 35.62 0.43 32.50
C LYS A 350 36.67 -0.60 32.13
N LYS A 351 36.28 -1.86 31.93
CA LYS A 351 37.16 -2.98 31.55
C LYS A 351 37.07 -3.30 30.04
N GLY A 352 36.27 -2.51 29.27
CA GLY A 352 36.10 -2.68 27.83
C GLY A 352 35.07 -3.73 27.41
N TYR A 353 34.34 -4.34 28.34
CA TYR A 353 33.29 -5.32 28.03
C TYR A 353 32.04 -4.64 27.55
N ASP A 354 31.42 -5.21 26.52
CA ASP A 354 30.13 -4.74 25.99
C ASP A 354 28.99 -5.06 26.96
N ASN A 355 28.35 -4.01 27.43
CA ASN A 355 27.21 -4.07 28.33
C ASN A 355 25.97 -3.46 27.69
N ILE A 356 24.81 -3.89 28.21
CA ILE A 356 23.50 -3.38 27.81
C ILE A 356 22.77 -2.85 29.03
N HIS A 357 22.11 -1.73 28.89
CA HIS A 357 21.10 -1.31 29.85
C HIS A 357 19.74 -1.26 29.16
N PHE A 358 18.75 -1.74 29.89
CA PHE A 358 17.35 -1.73 29.49
C PHE A 358 16.53 -1.28 30.68
N TYR A 359 15.67 -0.28 30.49
CA TYR A 359 14.71 0.12 31.50
C TYR A 359 13.43 0.69 30.90
N ILE A 360 12.36 0.66 31.72
CA ILE A 360 11.09 1.36 31.50
C ILE A 360 10.91 2.32 32.66
N ALA A 361 10.52 3.56 32.39
CA ALA A 361 10.22 4.56 33.40
C ALA A 361 8.73 4.86 33.43
N VAL A 362 8.14 4.95 34.63
CA VAL A 362 6.71 5.28 34.84
C VAL A 362 6.51 6.13 36.08
N HIS A 363 5.41 6.88 36.13
CA HIS A 363 5.13 7.84 37.23
C HIS A 363 4.55 7.20 38.50
N THR A 364 3.70 6.16 38.35
CA THR A 364 2.97 5.59 39.49
C THR A 364 3.56 4.27 39.97
N ASN A 365 3.43 4.00 41.26
CA ASN A 365 3.91 2.74 41.85
C ASN A 365 3.09 1.54 41.35
N LYS A 366 1.79 1.70 41.11
CA LYS A 366 0.94 0.61 40.63
C LYS A 366 1.29 0.18 39.22
N LEU A 367 1.57 1.13 38.32
CA LEU A 367 2.03 0.82 36.95
C LEU A 367 3.41 0.16 36.99
N ALA A 368 4.32 0.64 37.84
CA ALA A 368 5.64 0.02 38.02
C ALA A 368 5.53 -1.43 38.51
N SER A 369 4.70 -1.67 39.52
CA SER A 369 4.45 -3.01 40.08
C SER A 369 3.78 -3.95 39.06
N PHE A 370 2.86 -3.43 38.24
CA PHE A 370 2.25 -4.19 37.15
C PHE A 370 3.31 -4.66 36.15
N ILE A 371 4.14 -3.75 35.65
CA ILE A 371 5.20 -4.08 34.69
C ILE A 371 6.22 -5.05 35.32
N GLU A 372 6.61 -4.82 36.57
CA GLU A 372 7.48 -5.72 37.34
C GLU A 372 6.93 -7.15 37.38
N ASN A 373 5.67 -7.32 37.72
CA ASN A 373 5.04 -8.63 37.82
C ASN A 373 4.98 -9.36 36.46
N ILE A 374 4.72 -8.64 35.39
CA ILE A 374 4.79 -9.20 34.04
C ILE A 374 6.21 -9.63 33.72
N ILE A 375 7.22 -8.80 34.00
CA ILE A 375 8.63 -9.14 33.77
C ILE A 375 9.00 -10.38 34.58
N LYS A 376 8.70 -10.43 35.89
CA LYS A 376 8.96 -11.60 36.74
C LYS A 376 8.39 -12.88 36.15
N THR A 377 7.14 -12.83 35.70
CA THR A 377 6.47 -13.97 35.08
C THR A 377 7.18 -14.41 33.80
N VAL A 378 7.51 -13.47 32.92
CA VAL A 378 8.12 -13.76 31.61
C VAL A 378 9.54 -14.30 31.73
N ILE A 379 10.34 -13.74 32.66
CA ILE A 379 11.75 -14.17 32.85
C ILE A 379 11.92 -15.29 33.87
N ASN A 380 10.82 -15.70 34.53
CA ASN A 380 10.78 -16.70 35.59
C ASN A 380 11.74 -16.38 36.76
N LYS A 381 11.59 -15.20 37.37
CA LYS A 381 12.38 -14.72 38.50
C LYS A 381 11.51 -14.09 39.57
N ASP A 382 11.94 -14.20 40.83
CA ASP A 382 11.20 -13.67 41.99
C ASP A 382 11.38 -12.15 42.16
N SER A 383 12.44 -11.57 41.59
CA SER A 383 12.73 -10.15 41.76
C SER A 383 13.25 -9.50 40.48
N VAL A 384 12.86 -8.24 40.30
CA VAL A 384 13.35 -7.34 39.25
C VAL A 384 13.77 -6.04 39.90
N ARG A 385 14.82 -5.42 39.43
CA ARG A 385 15.33 -4.18 40.02
C ARG A 385 14.41 -3.00 39.69
N ILE A 386 13.79 -2.42 40.73
CA ILE A 386 13.10 -1.14 40.66
C ILE A 386 13.88 -0.09 41.45
N THR A 387 14.04 1.09 40.87
CA THR A 387 14.63 2.25 41.57
C THR A 387 13.71 3.47 41.40
N TYR A 388 13.49 4.21 42.49
CA TYR A 388 12.75 5.46 42.44
C TYR A 388 13.73 6.63 42.47
N ARG A 389 13.68 7.48 41.47
CA ARG A 389 14.47 8.71 41.39
C ARG A 389 13.78 9.73 40.49
N ASN A 390 13.97 11.03 40.78
CA ASN A 390 13.40 12.11 39.97
C ASN A 390 11.88 11.96 39.74
N SER A 391 11.15 11.53 40.78
CA SER A 391 9.69 11.27 40.73
C SER A 391 9.26 10.19 39.73
N LEU A 392 10.15 9.30 39.32
CA LEU A 392 9.89 8.18 38.39
C LEU A 392 10.38 6.85 38.98
N TYR A 393 9.63 5.79 38.70
CA TYR A 393 10.02 4.40 38.92
C TYR A 393 10.70 3.84 37.69
N TYR A 394 11.93 3.34 37.84
CA TYR A 394 12.72 2.71 36.78
C TYR A 394 12.76 1.21 37.01
N ILE A 395 12.15 0.44 36.12
CA ILE A 395 12.17 -1.01 36.10
C ILE A 395 13.31 -1.43 35.14
N SER A 396 14.37 -2.06 35.66
CA SER A 396 15.60 -2.27 34.91
C SER A 396 15.96 -3.75 34.74
N LEU A 397 16.43 -4.11 33.55
CA LEU A 397 17.01 -5.41 33.22
C LEU A 397 18.47 -5.23 32.78
N HIS A 398 19.33 -6.15 33.22
CA HIS A 398 20.79 -6.11 32.94
C HIS A 398 21.30 -7.39 32.27
N SER A 399 20.56 -8.50 32.39
CA SER A 399 20.94 -9.77 31.80
C SER A 399 20.47 -9.84 30.36
N LYS A 400 21.36 -10.19 29.41
CA LYS A 400 21.02 -10.42 28.00
C LYS A 400 19.85 -11.39 27.85
N LYS A 401 19.86 -12.51 28.61
CA LYS A 401 18.82 -13.53 28.58
C LYS A 401 17.46 -12.96 28.96
N ASP A 402 17.41 -12.15 30.04
CA ASP A 402 16.18 -11.56 30.53
C ASP A 402 15.62 -10.51 29.56
N ILE A 403 16.51 -9.69 28.98
CA ILE A 403 16.14 -8.68 27.98
C ILE A 403 15.60 -9.35 26.71
N ILE A 404 16.19 -10.46 26.27
CA ILE A 404 15.69 -11.26 25.14
C ILE A 404 14.31 -11.82 25.45
N ALA A 405 14.13 -12.46 26.59
CA ALA A 405 12.86 -13.07 26.99
C ALA A 405 11.73 -12.02 27.09
N PHE A 406 12.00 -10.93 27.80
CA PHE A 406 11.00 -9.87 27.96
C PHE A 406 10.73 -9.10 26.68
N GLY A 407 11.75 -8.86 25.87
CA GLY A 407 11.57 -8.19 24.59
C GLY A 407 10.77 -9.04 23.60
N ASN A 408 11.00 -10.35 23.51
CA ASN A 408 10.17 -11.25 22.71
C ASN A 408 8.69 -11.18 23.13
N TYR A 409 8.44 -11.05 24.43
CA TYR A 409 7.10 -10.82 24.94
C TYR A 409 6.53 -9.48 24.46
N MET A 410 7.25 -8.35 24.63
CA MET A 410 6.78 -7.03 24.20
C MET A 410 6.51 -6.93 22.70
N TYR A 411 7.32 -7.63 21.89
CA TYR A 411 7.21 -7.56 20.43
C TYR A 411 6.30 -8.65 19.83
N SER A 412 5.62 -9.46 20.64
CA SER A 412 4.73 -10.53 20.15
C SER A 412 3.58 -10.03 19.27
N GLY A 413 3.08 -8.82 19.52
CA GLY A 413 2.04 -8.16 18.69
C GLY A 413 2.58 -7.02 17.83
N PHE A 414 3.88 -7.03 17.49
CA PHE A 414 4.49 -5.97 16.69
C PHE A 414 4.23 -6.13 15.19
N SER A 415 3.95 -5.00 14.54
CA SER A 415 3.95 -4.86 13.08
C SER A 415 4.54 -3.51 12.68
N TYR A 416 5.29 -3.50 11.54
CA TYR A 416 5.75 -2.23 10.99
C TYR A 416 4.58 -1.38 10.48
N PRO A 417 4.60 -0.05 10.63
CA PRO A 417 5.60 0.81 11.27
C PRO A 417 5.23 1.20 12.72
N PHE A 418 4.39 0.44 13.43
CA PHE A 418 3.85 0.81 14.73
C PHE A 418 4.85 0.53 15.86
N GLY A 419 5.93 1.27 15.87
CA GLY A 419 6.97 1.25 16.88
C GLY A 419 7.96 2.40 16.69
N HIS A 420 8.66 2.80 17.76
CA HIS A 420 9.69 3.82 17.66
C HIS A 420 10.85 3.30 16.79
N PRO A 421 11.16 3.93 15.63
CA PRO A 421 12.09 3.36 14.65
C PRO A 421 13.46 3.01 15.24
N ASP A 422 14.07 3.93 16.00
CA ASP A 422 15.40 3.74 16.57
C ASP A 422 15.41 2.70 17.71
N LYS A 423 14.47 2.79 18.69
CA LYS A 423 14.39 1.84 19.80
C LYS A 423 14.13 0.41 19.30
N THR A 424 13.19 0.28 18.37
CA THR A 424 12.84 -1.02 17.77
C THR A 424 14.00 -1.57 16.95
N ALA A 425 14.66 -0.75 16.12
CA ALA A 425 15.82 -1.18 15.33
C ALA A 425 16.97 -1.67 16.25
N ARG A 426 17.28 -0.92 17.32
CA ARG A 426 18.30 -1.32 18.31
C ARG A 426 17.95 -2.65 18.97
N TYR A 427 16.68 -2.83 19.36
CA TYR A 427 16.24 -4.06 20.00
C TYR A 427 16.30 -5.26 19.04
N ILE A 428 15.78 -5.13 17.83
CA ILE A 428 15.80 -6.22 16.83
C ILE A 428 17.25 -6.58 16.45
N ASN A 429 18.11 -5.60 16.23
CA ASN A 429 19.54 -5.85 15.97
C ASN A 429 20.22 -6.57 17.14
N PHE A 430 19.86 -6.20 18.38
CA PHE A 430 20.34 -6.91 19.56
C PHE A 430 19.88 -8.39 19.59
N LEU A 431 18.62 -8.64 19.29
CA LEU A 431 18.09 -10.01 19.23
C LEU A 431 18.82 -10.84 18.16
N GLN A 432 18.97 -10.32 16.96
CA GLN A 432 19.64 -11.01 15.84
C GLN A 432 21.10 -11.35 16.15
N ASN A 433 21.81 -10.45 16.82
CA ASN A 433 23.20 -10.67 17.21
C ASN A 433 23.38 -11.65 18.38
N ASN A 434 22.32 -11.96 19.14
CA ASN A 434 22.38 -12.83 20.32
C ASN A 434 21.49 -14.07 20.21
N THR A 435 20.78 -14.25 19.10
CA THR A 435 19.91 -15.41 18.84
C THR A 435 20.01 -15.81 17.37
N ASN A 436 19.72 -17.07 17.05
CA ASN A 436 19.61 -17.55 15.66
C ASN A 436 18.21 -17.34 15.07
N ILE A 437 17.35 -16.56 15.71
CA ILE A 437 15.97 -16.35 15.27
C ILE A 437 15.97 -15.22 14.24
N ASN A 438 15.38 -15.49 13.08
CA ASN A 438 15.10 -14.47 12.08
C ASN A 438 13.74 -13.83 12.39
N TYR A 439 13.76 -12.57 12.79
CA TYR A 439 12.53 -11.81 13.09
C TYR A 439 11.98 -11.18 11.82
N ASN A 440 10.95 -11.80 11.27
CA ASN A 440 10.19 -11.25 10.14
C ASN A 440 8.81 -10.80 10.64
N PHE A 441 8.70 -9.53 10.95
CA PHE A 441 7.45 -8.95 11.42
C PHE A 441 6.57 -8.48 10.25
N PRO A 442 5.24 -8.59 10.37
CA PRO A 442 4.33 -8.13 9.34
C PRO A 442 4.41 -6.60 9.16
N ILE A 443 4.02 -6.16 7.96
CA ILE A 443 3.83 -4.74 7.65
C ILE A 443 2.33 -4.49 7.63
N SER A 444 1.85 -3.61 8.50
CA SER A 444 0.44 -3.25 8.56
C SER A 444 0.07 -2.26 7.47
N ASN A 445 -1.15 -2.39 6.97
CA ASN A 445 -1.77 -1.36 6.16
C ASN A 445 -2.19 -0.19 7.05
N PHE A 446 -1.95 1.04 6.61
CA PHE A 446 -2.33 2.25 7.34
C PHE A 446 -2.47 3.44 6.37
N GLY A 447 -3.15 4.51 6.79
CA GLY A 447 -3.42 5.64 5.92
C GLY A 447 -4.49 5.34 4.86
N ASP A 448 -4.42 5.99 3.69
CA ASP A 448 -5.39 5.82 2.61
C ASP A 448 -5.14 4.52 1.83
N ASP A 449 -6.17 3.68 1.69
CA ASP A 449 -6.09 2.41 0.96
C ASP A 449 -6.01 2.59 -0.58
N LYS A 450 -6.25 3.80 -1.07
CA LYS A 450 -6.10 4.16 -2.49
C LYS A 450 -4.64 4.27 -2.92
N PHE A 451 -3.73 4.63 -1.99
CA PHE A 451 -2.30 4.60 -2.25
C PHE A 451 -1.74 3.22 -1.94
N LYS A 452 -1.32 2.52 -2.98
CA LYS A 452 -0.81 1.15 -2.88
C LYS A 452 0.67 1.10 -3.21
N ILE A 453 1.42 0.39 -2.39
CA ILE A 453 2.83 0.03 -2.63
C ILE A 453 2.90 -1.46 -2.87
N CYS A 454 3.52 -1.87 -3.97
CA CYS A 454 3.86 -3.26 -4.19
C CYS A 454 5.19 -3.55 -3.52
N ILE A 455 5.18 -4.48 -2.56
CA ILE A 455 6.36 -4.74 -1.71
C ILE A 455 7.54 -5.26 -2.55
N PRO A 456 8.74 -4.65 -2.45
CA PRO A 456 9.90 -5.12 -3.20
C PRO A 456 10.48 -6.39 -2.57
N HIS A 457 11.04 -7.25 -3.41
CA HIS A 457 11.57 -8.55 -3.00
C HIS A 457 12.63 -8.48 -1.89
N TRP A 458 13.40 -7.39 -1.79
CA TRP A 458 14.43 -7.25 -0.77
C TRP A 458 13.85 -7.18 0.66
N ILE A 459 12.62 -6.66 0.81
CA ILE A 459 11.96 -6.54 2.14
C ILE A 459 11.78 -7.93 2.78
N SER A 460 11.35 -8.93 2.00
CA SER A 460 11.14 -10.29 2.53
C SER A 460 12.43 -10.98 3.02
N LYS A 461 13.58 -10.47 2.61
CA LYS A 461 14.91 -10.98 2.98
C LYS A 461 15.69 -10.05 3.89
N CYS A 462 15.12 -8.85 4.17
CA CYS A 462 15.79 -7.85 4.98
C CYS A 462 15.67 -8.19 6.47
N THR A 463 16.80 -8.28 7.15
CA THR A 463 16.87 -8.47 8.60
C THR A 463 17.15 -7.17 9.35
N ASN A 464 17.45 -6.08 8.62
CA ASN A 464 17.74 -4.78 9.21
C ASN A 464 16.45 -3.99 9.45
N ALA A 465 15.97 -3.97 10.70
CA ALA A 465 14.76 -3.25 11.09
C ALA A 465 14.81 -1.75 10.76
N GLY A 466 15.97 -1.10 10.91
CA GLY A 466 16.13 0.32 10.56
C GLY A 466 15.90 0.57 9.07
N ALA A 467 16.40 -0.32 8.19
CA ALA A 467 16.17 -0.22 6.75
C ALA A 467 14.69 -0.38 6.40
N ILE A 468 14.00 -1.33 7.04
CA ILE A 468 12.55 -1.55 6.84
C ILE A 468 11.76 -0.32 7.29
N PHE A 469 12.03 0.22 8.49
CA PHE A 469 11.38 1.46 8.96
C PHE A 469 11.62 2.63 8.01
N THR A 470 12.88 2.85 7.61
CA THR A 470 13.24 3.94 6.69
C THR A 470 12.47 3.84 5.38
N TYR A 471 12.39 2.62 4.83
CA TYR A 471 11.63 2.37 3.62
C TYR A 471 10.13 2.66 3.79
N ILE A 472 9.48 2.04 4.78
CA ILE A 472 8.02 2.15 4.97
C ILE A 472 7.62 3.59 5.30
N LEU A 473 8.34 4.26 6.18
CA LEU A 473 8.05 5.65 6.54
C LEU A 473 8.38 6.61 5.39
N GLY A 474 9.38 6.30 4.55
CA GLY A 474 9.66 7.03 3.33
C GLY A 474 8.52 6.93 2.29
N MET A 475 7.94 5.74 2.14
CA MET A 475 6.75 5.55 1.29
C MET A 475 5.55 6.33 1.83
N TYR A 476 5.34 6.30 3.14
CA TYR A 476 4.28 7.06 3.79
C TYR A 476 4.49 8.58 3.67
N ALA A 477 5.72 9.07 3.82
CA ALA A 477 6.03 10.47 3.59
C ALA A 477 5.72 10.91 2.15
N SER A 478 5.97 10.04 1.16
CA SER A 478 5.64 10.31 -0.25
C SER A 478 4.13 10.36 -0.47
N GLU A 479 3.35 9.48 0.18
CA GLU A 479 1.89 9.52 0.19
C GLU A 479 1.37 10.86 0.73
N GLU A 480 1.87 11.29 1.89
CA GLU A 480 1.48 12.55 2.51
C GLU A 480 1.87 13.77 1.64
N THR A 481 3.07 13.76 1.06
CA THR A 481 3.50 14.81 0.13
C THR A 481 2.60 14.89 -1.09
N TYR A 482 2.23 13.75 -1.67
CA TYR A 482 1.31 13.70 -2.82
C TYR A 482 -0.07 14.28 -2.46
N LYS A 483 -0.60 13.93 -1.27
CA LYS A 483 -1.87 14.49 -0.75
C LYS A 483 -1.81 16.01 -0.61
N VAL A 484 -0.73 16.54 -0.02
CA VAL A 484 -0.52 17.97 0.17
C VAL A 484 -0.46 18.69 -1.19
N LEU A 485 0.29 18.17 -2.16
CA LEU A 485 0.38 18.75 -3.49
C LEU A 485 -0.99 18.86 -4.18
N ILE A 486 -1.82 17.83 -4.06
CA ILE A 486 -3.15 17.80 -4.69
C ILE A 486 -4.16 18.61 -3.88
N ASN A 487 -4.22 18.43 -2.56
CA ASN A 487 -5.30 18.96 -1.74
C ASN A 487 -5.07 20.40 -1.29
N ASP A 488 -3.81 20.79 -1.03
CA ASP A 488 -3.45 22.08 -0.46
C ASP A 488 -2.89 23.05 -1.51
N TYR A 489 -2.07 22.52 -2.45
CA TYR A 489 -1.47 23.31 -3.53
C TYR A 489 -2.18 23.17 -4.88
N TYR A 490 -3.17 22.29 -4.98
CA TYR A 490 -4.04 22.10 -6.18
C TYR A 490 -3.28 21.76 -7.46
N LEU A 491 -2.14 21.10 -7.34
CA LEU A 491 -1.46 20.60 -8.50
C LEU A 491 -2.32 19.54 -9.21
N HIS A 492 -2.25 19.56 -10.53
CA HIS A 492 -2.88 18.50 -11.32
C HIS A 492 -2.23 17.16 -10.98
N ARG A 493 -3.02 16.08 -10.91
CA ARG A 493 -2.52 14.73 -10.53
C ARG A 493 -1.33 14.28 -11.38
N GLN A 494 -1.33 14.63 -12.68
CA GLN A 494 -0.22 14.29 -13.57
C GLN A 494 1.08 15.00 -13.23
N ASP A 495 1.01 16.17 -12.59
CA ASP A 495 2.18 16.94 -12.17
C ASP A 495 2.63 16.50 -10.77
N ALA A 496 1.68 16.35 -9.84
CA ALA A 496 1.93 15.88 -8.49
C ALA A 496 2.54 14.47 -8.41
N ARG A 497 2.25 13.59 -9.39
CA ARG A 497 2.76 12.19 -9.42
C ARG A 497 4.29 12.07 -9.46
N GLY A 498 5.02 13.17 -9.70
CA GLY A 498 6.49 13.19 -9.66
C GLY A 498 7.07 12.79 -8.30
N VAL A 499 6.32 12.92 -7.20
CA VAL A 499 6.75 12.49 -5.86
C VAL A 499 6.41 11.03 -5.54
N LEU A 500 5.71 10.31 -6.43
CA LEU A 500 5.37 8.91 -6.22
C LEU A 500 6.62 8.03 -6.36
N PRO A 501 6.89 7.14 -5.39
CA PRO A 501 8.03 6.25 -5.45
C PRO A 501 7.87 5.20 -6.56
N LEU A 502 8.99 4.66 -7.04
CA LEU A 502 9.01 3.63 -8.08
C LEU A 502 8.38 2.31 -7.64
N ASP A 503 8.25 2.07 -6.34
CA ASP A 503 7.55 0.91 -5.78
C ASP A 503 6.03 1.13 -5.64
N THR A 504 5.52 2.29 -6.08
CA THR A 504 4.07 2.47 -6.23
C THR A 504 3.50 1.35 -7.08
N ALA A 505 2.42 0.73 -6.58
CA ALA A 505 1.80 -0.39 -7.27
C ALA A 505 1.13 0.06 -8.56
N THR A 506 1.32 -0.72 -9.61
CA THR A 506 0.62 -0.58 -10.88
C THR A 506 0.03 -1.93 -11.29
N ARG A 507 -1.03 -1.88 -12.07
CA ARG A 507 -1.60 -3.05 -12.74
C ARG A 507 -1.34 -2.92 -14.22
N CYS A 508 -0.74 -3.93 -14.82
CA CYS A 508 -0.47 -3.98 -16.25
C CYS A 508 -0.97 -5.28 -16.85
N VAL A 509 -1.39 -5.20 -18.10
CA VAL A 509 -1.82 -6.34 -18.88
C VAL A 509 -0.96 -6.43 -20.14
N TYR A 510 -0.42 -7.61 -20.36
CA TYR A 510 0.42 -7.92 -21.50
C TYR A 510 -0.17 -9.08 -22.27
N THR A 511 -0.23 -8.96 -23.61
CA THR A 511 -0.68 -10.05 -24.49
C THR A 511 0.41 -10.34 -25.52
N TYR A 512 1.10 -11.45 -25.36
CA TYR A 512 2.24 -11.83 -26.17
C TYR A 512 2.11 -13.25 -26.72
N SER A 513 2.79 -13.53 -27.83
CA SER A 513 3.02 -14.88 -28.31
C SER A 513 3.87 -15.66 -27.31
N ILE A 514 3.85 -16.99 -27.43
CA ILE A 514 4.71 -17.84 -26.61
C ILE A 514 6.20 -17.51 -26.78
N ASP A 515 6.63 -17.15 -27.99
CA ASP A 515 8.03 -16.78 -28.25
C ASP A 515 8.42 -15.45 -27.58
N GLU A 516 7.52 -14.45 -27.59
CA GLU A 516 7.73 -13.20 -26.84
C GLU A 516 7.81 -13.47 -25.33
N TRP A 517 6.97 -14.37 -24.81
CA TRP A 517 7.03 -14.78 -23.40
C TRP A 517 8.32 -15.54 -23.07
N ARG A 518 8.80 -16.40 -23.97
CA ARG A 518 10.11 -17.06 -23.85
C ARG A 518 11.23 -16.03 -23.74
N ALA A 519 11.26 -15.04 -24.62
CA ALA A 519 12.25 -13.97 -24.58
C ALA A 519 12.22 -13.19 -23.26
N ILE A 520 11.04 -12.91 -22.70
CA ILE A 520 10.90 -12.24 -21.38
C ILE A 520 11.45 -13.14 -20.28
N ILE A 521 11.10 -14.43 -20.27
CA ILE A 521 11.57 -15.40 -19.28
C ILE A 521 13.09 -15.57 -19.37
N ASP A 522 13.65 -15.69 -20.58
CA ASP A 522 15.09 -15.81 -20.80
C ASP A 522 15.86 -14.61 -20.24
N LEU A 523 15.37 -13.40 -20.49
CA LEU A 523 16.02 -12.18 -20.03
C LEU A 523 15.80 -11.90 -18.54
N ARG A 524 14.58 -12.13 -18.02
CA ARG A 524 14.17 -11.68 -16.69
C ARG A 524 14.13 -12.78 -15.64
N TYR A 525 14.07 -14.04 -16.02
CA TYR A 525 14.16 -15.17 -15.09
C TYR A 525 15.52 -15.84 -15.12
N TYR A 526 15.98 -16.29 -16.31
CA TYR A 526 17.27 -16.96 -16.47
C TYR A 526 18.45 -15.98 -16.51
N GLY A 527 18.25 -14.76 -17.02
CA GLY A 527 19.29 -13.74 -17.05
C GLY A 527 20.33 -13.95 -18.13
N THR A 528 19.92 -14.32 -19.33
CA THR A 528 20.81 -14.65 -20.47
C THR A 528 21.76 -13.52 -20.88
N THR A 529 21.39 -12.26 -20.60
CA THR A 529 22.22 -11.07 -20.89
C THR A 529 22.83 -10.44 -19.64
N GLY A 530 22.56 -10.98 -18.44
CA GLY A 530 23.06 -10.48 -17.18
C GLY A 530 22.08 -10.75 -16.03
N LYS A 531 22.53 -10.52 -14.79
CA LYS A 531 21.72 -10.79 -13.59
C LYS A 531 20.43 -9.95 -13.59
N PRO A 532 19.24 -10.56 -13.63
CA PRO A 532 17.98 -9.83 -13.65
C PRO A 532 17.70 -9.15 -12.29
N HIS A 533 16.94 -8.06 -12.36
CA HIS A 533 16.44 -7.41 -11.12
C HIS A 533 15.55 -8.41 -10.34
N PRO A 534 15.71 -8.54 -9.02
CA PRO A 534 14.97 -9.55 -8.23
C PRO A 534 13.45 -9.49 -8.37
N ASN A 535 12.86 -8.30 -8.42
CA ASN A 535 11.41 -8.13 -8.63
C ASN A 535 10.98 -8.64 -10.01
N ALA A 536 11.73 -8.29 -11.07
CA ALA A 536 11.45 -8.76 -12.43
C ALA A 536 11.61 -10.28 -12.55
N LYS A 537 12.62 -10.85 -11.86
CA LYS A 537 12.81 -12.30 -11.80
C LYS A 537 11.63 -13.01 -11.15
N LEU A 538 11.09 -12.44 -10.06
CA LEU A 538 9.91 -12.98 -9.39
C LEU A 538 8.70 -13.04 -10.32
N ILE A 539 8.40 -11.94 -10.99
CA ILE A 539 7.27 -11.86 -11.95
C ILE A 539 7.47 -12.83 -13.13
N ALA A 540 8.64 -12.82 -13.73
CA ALA A 540 8.95 -13.73 -14.85
C ALA A 540 8.87 -15.21 -14.44
N GLY A 541 9.25 -15.54 -13.20
CA GLY A 541 9.07 -16.87 -12.62
C GLY A 541 7.61 -17.28 -12.45
N MET A 542 6.75 -16.37 -12.01
CA MET A 542 5.31 -16.62 -11.92
C MET A 542 4.69 -16.85 -13.31
N ILE A 543 5.07 -16.05 -14.30
CA ILE A 543 4.63 -16.22 -15.71
C ILE A 543 5.09 -17.59 -16.24
N ARG A 544 6.37 -17.93 -16.04
CA ARG A 544 6.94 -19.21 -16.45
C ARG A 544 6.13 -20.38 -15.87
N ASN A 545 5.83 -20.35 -14.58
CA ASN A 545 5.08 -21.41 -13.90
C ASN A 545 3.67 -21.56 -14.51
N ASN A 546 2.94 -20.46 -14.74
CA ASN A 546 1.63 -20.51 -15.39
C ASN A 546 1.71 -21.13 -16.81
N LEU A 547 2.74 -20.79 -17.58
CA LEU A 547 2.93 -21.35 -18.93
C LEU A 547 3.33 -22.83 -18.88
N MET A 548 4.10 -23.25 -17.87
CA MET A 548 4.41 -24.67 -17.66
C MET A 548 3.16 -25.50 -17.29
N GLU A 549 2.27 -24.94 -16.50
CA GLU A 549 0.97 -25.55 -16.18
C GLU A 549 0.09 -25.76 -17.43
N LEU A 550 0.28 -24.91 -18.45
CA LEU A 550 -0.37 -25.07 -19.76
C LEU A 550 0.34 -26.08 -20.68
N GLY A 551 1.46 -26.66 -20.27
CA GLY A 551 2.20 -27.68 -21.02
C GLY A 551 3.41 -27.18 -21.82
N TYR A 552 3.80 -25.90 -21.67
CA TYR A 552 5.02 -25.40 -22.32
C TYR A 552 6.26 -25.79 -21.52
N ASP A 553 7.30 -26.21 -22.24
CA ASP A 553 8.58 -26.55 -21.64
C ASP A 553 9.52 -25.36 -21.62
N PHE A 554 10.14 -25.10 -20.48
CA PHE A 554 11.19 -24.09 -20.29
C PHE A 554 12.40 -24.79 -19.64
N LYS A 555 13.57 -24.62 -20.22
CA LYS A 555 14.81 -25.17 -19.65
C LYS A 555 15.06 -24.57 -18.27
N ASP A 556 15.45 -25.41 -17.32
CA ASP A 556 15.91 -24.97 -16.00
C ASP A 556 17.33 -24.39 -16.07
#